data_efbf4f3f98f207251e73702913ee5176
#
_entry.id   efbf4f3f98f207251e73702913ee5176
#
_cell.length_a   1.000
_cell.length_b   1.000
_cell.length_c   1.000
_cell.angle_alpha   90.00
_cell.angle_beta   90.00
_cell.angle_gamma   90.00
#
_symmetry.space_group_name_H-M   'P 1'
#
loop_
_entity.id
_entity.type
_entity.pdbx_description
1 polymer ?
#
loop_
_entity_poly.entity_id
_entity_poly.type
_entity_poly.pdbx_seq_one_letter_code
_entity_poly.pdbx_strand_id
1 'polypeptide(L)'
;GADCQNFVYPASTTVVQQVNPVAPVVTEVLNLSADALFKFDGSSLNDLLPQGRVELDNLASNINNVYSQVNKIHLIGHTDRLGSDAYNYQLGSKRAQTVRNYLSARGIPNHVISYSTQGESQPLTDGCYIVKNKQALQQCLQPDRRVTVEITGVKGK
;
A
#
# COMPACT_ATOMS: atom_id res chain seq x y z
N GLY A 1 21.82 -58.58 -18.78
CA GLY A 1 21.06 -58.11 -18.62
C GLY A 1 20.18 -57.90 -17.55
N ALA A 2 19.98 -58.81 -16.98
CA ALA A 2 19.03 -58.70 -16.03
C ALA A 2 19.33 -57.62 -15.13
N ASP A 3 20.47 -57.45 -15.03
CA ASP A 3 20.74 -56.57 -14.13
C ASP A 3 20.31 -55.27 -14.39
N CYS A 4 20.09 -54.95 -15.42
CA CYS A 4 19.76 -53.67 -15.64
C CYS A 4 18.69 -53.25 -14.84
N GLN A 5 17.97 -54.15 -14.59
CA GLN A 5 16.95 -53.81 -13.95
C GLN A 5 17.09 -53.17 -12.75
N ASN A 6 17.97 -53.46 -12.23
CA ASN A 6 18.02 -53.00 -11.04
C ASN A 6 18.10 -51.60 -10.87
N PHE A 7 18.52 -51.11 -11.71
CA PHE A 7 18.75 -49.88 -11.59
C PHE A 7 17.82 -49.11 -11.26
N VAL A 8 17.04 -49.31 -11.23
CA VAL A 8 16.11 -48.68 -10.91
C VAL A 8 16.05 -47.51 -10.34
N TYR A 9 16.79 -47.29 -10.10
CA TYR A 9 16.78 -46.13 -9.86
C TYR A 9 15.92 -45.37 -9.45
N PRO A 10 15.54 -45.60 -9.59
CA PRO A 10 14.51 -44.98 -9.41
C PRO A 10 14.36 -44.11 -8.38
N ALA A 11 14.73 -44.60 -7.84
CA ALA A 11 14.65 -44.02 -6.79
C ALA A 11 14.64 -42.68 -6.74
N SER A 12 15.50 -42.56 -7.04
CA SER A 12 15.72 -41.35 -7.00
C SER A 12 14.72 -40.45 -7.05
N THR A 13 14.09 -40.79 -7.77
CA THR A 13 13.16 -39.94 -7.98
C THR A 13 12.49 -39.41 -6.88
N THR A 14 12.39 -40.15 -6.03
CA THR A 14 11.62 -39.72 -5.00
C THR A 14 11.97 -38.47 -4.48
N VAL A 15 13.11 -38.22 -4.60
CA VAL A 15 13.52 -37.09 -4.01
C VAL A 15 12.74 -35.93 -4.30
N VAL A 16 12.37 -35.84 -5.38
CA VAL A 16 11.70 -34.70 -5.76
C VAL A 16 10.57 -34.36 -4.93
N GLN A 17 10.00 -35.29 -4.39
CA GLN A 17 8.85 -35.02 -3.70
C GLN A 17 9.08 -34.30 -2.46
N GLN A 18 10.26 -34.19 -2.09
CA GLN A 18 10.56 -33.57 -0.85
C GLN A 18 10.49 -32.09 -0.92
N VAL A 19 10.29 -31.56 -2.06
CA VAL A 19 10.24 -30.12 -2.17
C VAL A 19 9.03 -29.59 -1.44
N ASN A 20 9.25 -28.72 -0.51
CA ASN A 20 8.17 -28.09 0.20
C ASN A 20 7.53 -27.02 -0.67
N PRO A 21 6.23 -26.84 -0.56
CA PRO A 21 5.59 -25.76 -1.28
C PRO A 21 6.14 -24.43 -0.83
N VAL A 22 6.33 -23.56 -1.78
CA VAL A 22 6.76 -22.20 -1.49
C VAL A 22 5.53 -21.38 -1.14
N ALA A 23 5.62 -20.60 -0.09
CA ALA A 23 4.53 -19.73 0.27
C ALA A 23 4.26 -18.73 -0.84
N PRO A 24 3.00 -18.47 -1.14
CA PRO A 24 2.67 -17.59 -2.26
C PRO A 24 3.01 -16.14 -1.97
N VAL A 25 3.38 -15.43 -3.01
CA VAL A 25 3.50 -13.98 -2.97
C VAL A 25 2.10 -13.41 -3.16
N VAL A 26 1.68 -12.55 -2.27
CA VAL A 26 0.37 -11.93 -2.34
C VAL A 26 0.50 -10.42 -2.46
N THR A 27 -0.53 -9.78 -2.99
CA THR A 27 -0.62 -8.32 -3.01
C THR A 27 -1.87 -7.92 -2.26
N GLU A 28 -1.69 -7.08 -1.25
CA GLU A 28 -2.80 -6.50 -0.50
C GLU A 28 -2.90 -5.02 -0.81
N VAL A 29 -4.11 -4.52 -0.91
CA VAL A 29 -4.37 -3.10 -1.15
C VAL A 29 -5.22 -2.57 -0.03
N LEU A 30 -4.79 -1.47 0.56
CA LEU A 30 -5.59 -0.77 1.56
C LEU A 30 -5.56 0.72 1.29
N ASN A 31 -6.58 1.41 1.73
CA ASN A 31 -6.70 2.84 1.57
C ASN A 31 -6.64 3.52 2.93
N LEU A 32 -5.78 4.51 3.04
CA LEU A 32 -5.67 5.33 4.24
C LEU A 32 -6.37 6.66 3.94
N SER A 33 -7.30 7.05 4.81
CA SER A 33 -7.98 8.34 4.64
C SER A 33 -7.00 9.49 4.84
N ALA A 34 -6.92 10.38 3.87
CA ALA A 34 -6.04 11.53 4.00
C ALA A 34 -6.50 12.45 5.14
N ASP A 35 -7.81 12.50 5.38
CA ASP A 35 -8.36 13.34 6.46
C ASP A 35 -8.03 12.78 7.84
N ALA A 36 -7.81 11.48 7.94
CA ALA A 36 -7.38 10.87 9.21
C ALA A 36 -5.88 11.05 9.43
N LEU A 37 -5.11 11.15 8.35
CA LEU A 37 -3.67 11.27 8.44
C LEU A 37 -3.20 12.71 8.59
N PHE A 38 -3.76 13.62 7.80
CA PHE A 38 -3.26 14.99 7.67
C PHE A 38 -4.31 16.02 8.05
N LYS A 39 -3.85 17.14 8.57
CA LYS A 39 -4.75 18.28 8.73
C LYS A 39 -5.14 18.79 7.34
N PHE A 40 -6.19 19.60 7.29
CA PHE A 40 -6.74 20.10 6.03
C PHE A 40 -5.65 20.72 5.16
N ASP A 41 -5.61 20.33 3.90
CA ASP A 41 -4.61 20.77 2.91
C ASP A 41 -3.16 20.42 3.30
N GLY A 42 -2.95 19.69 4.36
CA GLY A 42 -1.61 19.34 4.80
C GLY A 42 -1.00 18.19 4.04
N SER A 43 0.32 18.17 3.97
CA SER A 43 1.07 17.11 3.28
C SER A 43 2.43 16.83 3.89
N SER A 44 2.92 17.69 4.79
CA SER A 44 4.25 17.51 5.37
C SER A 44 4.20 16.63 6.61
N LEU A 45 5.36 16.25 7.09
CA LEU A 45 5.47 15.49 8.33
C LEU A 45 4.81 16.22 9.49
N ASN A 46 4.99 17.55 9.55
CA ASN A 46 4.38 18.34 10.61
C ASN A 46 2.88 18.47 10.48
N ASP A 47 2.33 18.18 9.32
CA ASP A 47 0.89 18.22 9.09
C ASP A 47 0.18 16.92 9.50
N LEU A 48 0.94 15.89 9.86
CA LEU A 48 0.32 14.65 10.32
C LEU A 48 -0.38 14.90 11.66
N LEU A 49 -1.61 14.45 11.73
CA LEU A 49 -2.38 14.47 12.97
C LEU A 49 -1.85 13.42 13.94
N PRO A 50 -2.02 13.61 15.25
CA PRO A 50 -1.61 12.58 16.21
C PRO A 50 -2.19 11.20 15.90
N GLN A 51 -3.48 11.14 15.53
CA GLN A 51 -4.10 9.87 15.16
C GLN A 51 -3.53 9.31 13.88
N GLY A 52 -3.09 10.18 12.97
CA GLY A 52 -2.45 9.74 11.73
C GLY A 52 -1.11 9.07 12.00
N ARG A 53 -0.35 9.60 12.95
CA ARG A 53 0.91 8.99 13.34
C ARG A 53 0.68 7.62 13.96
N VAL A 54 -0.33 7.48 14.80
CA VAL A 54 -0.67 6.19 15.40
C VAL A 54 -1.08 5.20 14.30
N GLU A 55 -1.87 5.64 13.34
CA GLU A 55 -2.30 4.78 12.25
C GLU A 55 -1.11 4.29 11.42
N LEU A 56 -0.17 5.18 11.12
CA LEU A 56 1.02 4.80 10.37
C LEU A 56 1.97 3.93 11.19
N ASP A 57 2.08 4.16 12.49
CA ASP A 57 2.84 3.30 13.38
C ASP A 57 2.26 1.89 13.39
N ASN A 58 0.94 1.79 13.47
CA ASN A 58 0.26 0.51 13.45
C ASN A 58 0.43 -0.20 12.10
N LEU A 59 0.40 0.55 11.01
CA LEU A 59 0.63 -0.03 9.70
C LEU A 59 2.05 -0.59 9.59
N ALA A 60 3.04 0.17 10.01
CA ALA A 60 4.42 -0.29 9.98
C ALA A 60 4.61 -1.54 10.85
N SER A 61 4.04 -1.54 12.04
CA SER A 61 4.11 -2.68 12.95
C SER A 61 3.43 -3.90 12.33
N ASN A 62 2.26 -3.71 11.74
CA ASN A 62 1.52 -4.81 11.12
C ASN A 62 2.32 -5.43 9.97
N ILE A 63 2.91 -4.59 9.12
CA ILE A 63 3.72 -5.07 8.02
C ILE A 63 4.88 -5.90 8.55
N ASN A 64 5.58 -5.40 9.56
CA ASN A 64 6.73 -6.09 10.12
C ASN A 64 6.35 -7.41 10.82
N ASN A 65 5.15 -7.48 11.39
CA ASN A 65 4.73 -8.65 12.13
C ASN A 65 4.05 -9.72 11.27
N VAL A 66 3.43 -9.33 10.17
CA VAL A 66 2.63 -10.24 9.36
C VAL A 66 3.41 -10.81 8.18
N TYR A 67 4.29 -10.00 7.59
CA TYR A 67 5.03 -10.44 6.41
C TYR A 67 6.38 -11.01 6.80
N SER A 68 6.66 -12.23 6.31
CA SER A 68 8.00 -12.80 6.43
C SER A 68 8.95 -12.17 5.43
N GLN A 69 8.41 -11.68 4.32
CA GLN A 69 9.18 -10.99 3.29
C GLN A 69 8.31 -9.94 2.63
N VAL A 70 8.80 -8.72 2.56
CA VAL A 70 8.14 -7.64 1.84
C VAL A 70 8.95 -7.38 0.57
N ASN A 71 8.33 -7.61 -0.58
CA ASN A 71 8.99 -7.40 -1.86
C ASN A 71 8.86 -5.96 -2.32
N LYS A 72 7.69 -5.37 -2.12
CA LYS A 72 7.40 -4.03 -2.61
C LYS A 72 6.22 -3.43 -1.88
N ILE A 73 6.32 -2.15 -1.58
CA ILE A 73 5.21 -1.34 -1.12
C ILE A 73 5.12 -0.16 -2.07
N HIS A 74 3.96 0.04 -2.68
CA HIS A 74 3.73 1.18 -3.55
C HIS A 74 2.61 2.04 -2.97
N LEU A 75 2.89 3.33 -2.81
CA LEU A 75 1.97 4.30 -2.24
C LEU A 75 1.48 5.22 -3.34
N ILE A 76 0.17 5.43 -3.42
CA ILE A 76 -0.41 6.26 -4.46
C ILE A 76 -1.26 7.34 -3.79
N GLY A 77 -0.90 8.60 -4.00
CA GLY A 77 -1.67 9.71 -3.47
C GLY A 77 -2.84 10.06 -4.38
N HIS A 78 -4.00 10.24 -3.78
CA HIS A 78 -5.24 10.63 -4.47
C HIS A 78 -5.89 11.79 -3.75
N THR A 79 -6.49 12.69 -4.52
CA THR A 79 -7.24 13.82 -3.99
C THR A 79 -8.67 13.79 -4.52
N ASP A 80 -9.51 14.64 -3.97
CA ASP A 80 -10.80 14.89 -4.60
C ASP A 80 -10.63 15.86 -5.78
N ARG A 81 -11.73 16.16 -6.48
CA ARG A 81 -11.72 16.97 -7.68
C ARG A 81 -11.76 18.47 -7.45
N LEU A 82 -11.79 18.91 -6.21
CA LEU A 82 -11.86 20.34 -5.92
C LEU A 82 -10.47 20.94 -6.00
N GLY A 83 -10.37 22.09 -6.65
CA GLY A 83 -9.09 22.75 -6.92
C GLY A 83 -8.56 22.42 -8.31
N SER A 84 -7.35 22.87 -8.59
CA SER A 84 -6.76 22.63 -9.91
C SER A 84 -6.11 21.26 -9.98
N ASP A 85 -6.06 20.70 -11.19
CA ASP A 85 -5.38 19.43 -11.43
C ASP A 85 -3.94 19.48 -10.98
N ALA A 86 -3.23 20.54 -11.31
CA ALA A 86 -1.82 20.65 -10.97
C ALA A 86 -1.59 20.67 -9.46
N TYR A 87 -2.43 21.41 -8.73
CA TYR A 87 -2.34 21.47 -7.28
C TYR A 87 -2.60 20.09 -6.68
N ASN A 88 -3.64 19.43 -7.14
CA ASN A 88 -4.04 18.12 -6.62
C ASN A 88 -3.02 17.03 -6.93
N TYR A 89 -2.43 17.11 -8.12
CA TYR A 89 -1.36 16.18 -8.47
C TYR A 89 -0.20 16.30 -7.50
N GLN A 90 0.22 17.51 -7.20
CA GLN A 90 1.31 17.77 -6.27
C GLN A 90 0.93 17.41 -4.83
N LEU A 91 -0.29 17.72 -4.41
CA LEU A 91 -0.75 17.40 -3.07
C LEU A 91 -0.72 15.89 -2.83
N GLY A 92 -1.25 15.13 -3.79
CA GLY A 92 -1.22 13.67 -3.71
C GLY A 92 0.21 13.14 -3.62
N SER A 93 1.11 13.69 -4.44
CA SER A 93 2.50 13.28 -4.45
C SER A 93 3.16 13.53 -3.10
N LYS A 94 2.98 14.73 -2.55
CA LYS A 94 3.60 15.08 -1.27
C LYS A 94 3.08 14.23 -0.13
N ARG A 95 1.79 13.94 -0.12
CA ARG A 95 1.21 13.07 0.90
C ARG A 95 1.76 11.66 0.83
N ALA A 96 1.84 11.10 -0.37
CA ALA A 96 2.41 9.76 -0.55
C ALA A 96 3.88 9.75 -0.13
N GLN A 97 4.63 10.78 -0.47
CA GLN A 97 6.03 10.88 -0.08
C GLN A 97 6.19 10.95 1.44
N THR A 98 5.33 11.72 2.12
CA THR A 98 5.39 11.82 3.58
C THR A 98 5.09 10.49 4.25
N VAL A 99 4.11 9.75 3.74
CA VAL A 99 3.81 8.40 4.25
C VAL A 99 5.01 7.48 4.04
N ARG A 100 5.63 7.54 2.86
CA ARG A 100 6.83 6.75 2.59
C ARG A 100 7.93 7.05 3.59
N ASN A 101 8.21 8.32 3.80
CA ASN A 101 9.27 8.72 4.70
C ASN A 101 8.98 8.30 6.14
N TYR A 102 7.72 8.38 6.53
CA TYR A 102 7.32 7.97 7.87
C TYR A 102 7.51 6.46 8.08
N LEU A 103 7.04 5.65 7.13
CA LEU A 103 7.19 4.20 7.20
C LEU A 103 8.67 3.79 7.21
N SER A 104 9.48 4.48 6.40
CA SER A 104 10.91 4.23 6.37
C SER A 104 11.56 4.51 7.72
N ALA A 105 11.14 5.59 8.37
CA ALA A 105 11.64 5.92 9.71
C ALA A 105 11.20 4.90 10.76
N ARG A 106 10.18 4.11 10.47
CA ARG A 106 9.69 3.06 11.38
C ARG A 106 10.26 1.68 11.02
N GLY A 107 11.30 1.63 10.23
CA GLY A 107 12.04 0.39 10.00
C GLY A 107 11.71 -0.36 8.73
N ILE A 108 10.86 0.19 7.86
CA ILE A 108 10.61 -0.46 6.58
C ILE A 108 11.68 0.03 5.59
N PRO A 109 12.43 -0.88 4.97
CA PRO A 109 13.55 -0.47 4.13
C PRO A 109 13.11 0.45 2.98
N ASN A 110 13.88 1.50 2.79
CA ASN A 110 13.58 2.50 1.78
C ASN A 110 13.47 1.91 0.38
N HIS A 111 14.29 0.95 0.07
CA HIS A 111 14.36 0.40 -1.29
C HIS A 111 13.12 -0.41 -1.68
N VAL A 112 12.28 -0.80 -0.72
CA VAL A 112 11.05 -1.52 -1.06
C VAL A 112 9.86 -0.58 -1.22
N ILE A 113 9.98 0.70 -0.83
CA ILE A 113 8.85 1.62 -0.85
C ILE A 113 9.00 2.60 -1.99
N SER A 114 8.02 2.62 -2.88
CA SER A 114 7.90 3.62 -3.94
C SER A 114 6.61 4.41 -3.76
N TYR A 115 6.52 5.56 -4.41
CA TYR A 115 5.30 6.37 -4.35
C TYR A 115 5.04 7.05 -5.68
N SER A 116 3.77 7.37 -5.89
CA SER A 116 3.31 8.12 -7.05
C SER A 116 2.04 8.87 -6.69
N THR A 117 1.51 9.62 -7.62
CA THR A 117 0.27 10.34 -7.45
C THR A 117 -0.61 10.17 -8.68
N GLN A 118 -1.90 10.09 -8.45
CA GLN A 118 -2.89 10.17 -9.51
C GLN A 118 -3.69 11.48 -9.43
N GLY A 119 -3.40 12.31 -8.40
CA GLY A 119 -4.17 13.53 -8.18
C GLY A 119 -5.65 13.21 -8.07
N GLU A 120 -6.46 13.91 -8.81
CA GLU A 120 -7.92 13.74 -8.79
C GLU A 120 -8.43 12.75 -9.83
N SER A 121 -7.56 12.12 -10.61
CA SER A 121 -7.96 11.37 -11.80
C SER A 121 -8.63 10.03 -11.54
N GLN A 122 -8.56 9.51 -10.32
CA GLN A 122 -9.13 8.19 -9.99
C GLN A 122 -10.06 8.27 -8.78
N PRO A 123 -11.22 8.91 -8.92
CA PRO A 123 -12.15 9.01 -7.79
C PRO A 123 -12.79 7.65 -7.49
N LEU A 124 -13.11 7.44 -6.22
CA LEU A 124 -13.93 6.33 -5.79
C LEU A 124 -15.40 6.69 -5.79
N THR A 125 -15.71 7.99 -5.69
CA THR A 125 -17.11 8.46 -5.65
C THR A 125 -17.60 8.75 -7.06
N ASP A 126 -18.91 8.61 -7.27
CA ASP A 126 -19.51 8.89 -8.57
C ASP A 126 -20.81 9.68 -8.47
N GLY A 127 -21.32 9.94 -7.30
CA GLY A 127 -22.60 10.58 -7.10
C GLY A 127 -22.56 11.99 -6.55
N CYS A 128 -21.38 12.54 -6.32
CA CYS A 128 -21.26 13.81 -5.61
C CYS A 128 -21.60 15.03 -6.46
N TYR A 129 -21.79 14.88 -7.76
CA TYR A 129 -22.03 16.01 -8.66
C TYR A 129 -23.34 16.72 -8.39
N ILE A 130 -24.29 16.05 -7.77
CA ILE A 130 -25.58 16.65 -7.46
C ILE A 130 -25.57 17.41 -6.14
N VAL A 131 -24.51 17.30 -5.37
CA VAL A 131 -24.43 17.92 -4.04
C VAL A 131 -23.99 19.37 -4.23
N LYS A 132 -24.82 20.33 -3.83
CA LYS A 132 -24.55 21.74 -4.08
C LYS A 132 -23.98 22.48 -2.88
N ASN A 133 -24.33 22.06 -1.68
CA ASN A 133 -23.76 22.69 -0.50
C ASN A 133 -22.29 22.32 -0.39
N LYS A 134 -21.43 23.33 -0.24
CA LYS A 134 -19.99 23.11 -0.26
C LYS A 134 -19.52 22.12 0.80
N GLN A 135 -20.03 22.28 2.01
CA GLN A 135 -19.61 21.43 3.11
C GLN A 135 -20.08 19.98 2.89
N ALA A 136 -21.30 19.83 2.43
CA ALA A 136 -21.83 18.50 2.12
C ALA A 136 -21.07 17.86 0.96
N LEU A 137 -20.66 18.67 -0.02
CA LEU A 137 -19.86 18.18 -1.14
C LEU A 137 -18.50 17.68 -0.65
N GLN A 138 -17.85 18.43 0.21
CA GLN A 138 -16.57 18.00 0.77
C GLN A 138 -16.70 16.67 1.53
N GLN A 139 -17.79 16.48 2.26
CA GLN A 139 -18.04 15.21 2.94
C GLN A 139 -18.32 14.08 1.96
N CYS A 140 -19.09 14.36 0.92
CA CYS A 140 -19.40 13.37 -0.12
C CYS A 140 -18.12 12.88 -0.80
N LEU A 141 -17.18 13.77 -1.03
CA LEU A 141 -15.92 13.47 -1.73
C LEU A 141 -14.84 12.86 -0.82
N GLN A 142 -15.12 12.69 0.46
CA GLN A 142 -14.11 12.24 1.41
C GLN A 142 -13.41 10.94 1.00
N PRO A 143 -14.08 9.92 0.48
CA PRO A 143 -13.40 8.68 0.09
C PRO A 143 -12.34 8.88 -1.00
N ASP A 144 -12.43 9.94 -1.79
CA ASP A 144 -11.47 10.21 -2.85
C ASP A 144 -10.12 10.68 -2.28
N ARG A 145 -10.14 11.31 -1.11
CA ARG A 145 -8.94 11.82 -0.44
C ARG A 145 -8.28 10.70 0.34
N ARG A 146 -7.30 10.06 -0.28
CA ARG A 146 -6.70 8.87 0.30
C ARG A 146 -5.26 8.66 -0.18
N VAL A 147 -4.53 7.84 0.56
CA VAL A 147 -3.27 7.26 0.11
C VAL A 147 -3.51 5.76 0.01
N THR A 148 -3.40 5.22 -1.19
CA THR A 148 -3.54 3.79 -1.41
C THR A 148 -2.20 3.13 -1.13
N VAL A 149 -2.22 2.02 -0.39
CA VAL A 149 -1.03 1.26 -0.04
C VAL A 149 -1.16 -0.11 -0.68
N GLU A 150 -0.22 -0.45 -1.56
CA GLU A 150 -0.16 -1.77 -2.19
C GLU A 150 1.05 -2.50 -1.66
N ILE A 151 0.84 -3.61 -0.98
CA ILE A 151 1.91 -4.37 -0.36
C ILE A 151 2.01 -5.71 -1.07
N THR A 152 3.18 -6.01 -1.62
CA THR A 152 3.46 -7.28 -2.27
C THR A 152 4.53 -8.01 -1.47
N GLY A 153 4.24 -9.22 -1.06
CA GLY A 153 5.17 -9.99 -0.25
C GLY A 153 4.63 -11.34 0.16
N VAL A 154 5.31 -11.95 1.09
CA VAL A 154 4.96 -13.27 1.61
C VAL A 154 4.53 -13.11 3.06
N LYS A 155 3.32 -13.53 3.38
CA LYS A 155 2.82 -13.54 4.74
C LYS A 155 3.26 -14.80 5.46
N GLY A 156 3.08 -14.83 6.75
CA GLY A 156 3.35 -16.03 7.51
C GLY A 156 4.55 -15.93 8.44
N LYS A 157 4.74 -14.73 8.91
CA LYS A 157 5.79 -14.52 9.89
C LYS A 157 5.35 -14.99 11.28
#